data_5fd8fd2708e17dc0afe4231198962869
#
_entry.id   5fd8fd2708e17dc0afe4231198962869
#
_cell.length_a   1.000
_cell.length_b   1.000
_cell.length_c   1.000
_cell.angle_alpha   90.00
_cell.angle_beta   90.00
_cell.angle_gamma   90.00
#
_symmetry.space_group_name_H-M   'P 1'
#
loop_
_entity.id
_entity.type
_entity.pdbx_description
1 polymer ?
#
loop_
_entity_poly.entity_id
_entity_poly.type
_entity_poly.pdbx_seq_one_letter_code
_entity_poly.pdbx_strand_id
1 'polypeptide(L)'
;MPQTDSPLVYPLPEDPREHKRALYEQVARVGKACSQLARLEILELLAQCPRTVETLTDLLQIDYKNVSAHLKVLLQAGLVSVRRFGRFRQYAISSTEVLHLVVVLQQTARVTEVAAASNAQGGEHEEPQAREDAGVDLESALKLADAGDLVLIDVRPREEFDAGHLPNAKSMPLECIERMLPDLPADKLCAAYCRGSYCFLAQRAARVFAEYGRELLVIREGVMDWRGDGRDELLEKEEQPA
;
A
#
# COMPACT_ATOMS: atom_id res chain seq x y z
N MET A 1 30.49 -1.98 -21.65
CA MET A 1 30.18 -0.55 -21.82
C MET A 1 28.66 -0.43 -21.88
N PRO A 2 27.97 0.15 -20.90
CA PRO A 2 26.53 0.36 -20.99
C PRO A 2 26.26 1.44 -22.03
N GLN A 3 25.32 1.14 -22.94
CA GLN A 3 24.79 2.09 -23.90
C GLN A 3 24.10 3.21 -23.13
N THR A 4 24.59 4.43 -23.29
CA THR A 4 23.92 5.66 -22.84
C THR A 4 22.61 5.78 -23.62
N ASP A 5 21.48 5.64 -22.95
CA ASP A 5 20.16 6.00 -23.51
C ASP A 5 20.24 7.44 -23.99
N SER A 6 20.13 7.60 -25.30
CA SER A 6 19.93 8.93 -25.89
C SER A 6 18.66 9.54 -25.30
N PRO A 7 18.68 10.80 -24.88
CA PRO A 7 17.46 11.45 -24.44
C PRO A 7 16.45 11.39 -25.59
N LEU A 8 15.22 10.93 -25.28
CA LEU A 8 14.09 10.92 -26.20
C LEU A 8 13.91 12.35 -26.74
N VAL A 9 14.46 12.61 -27.89
CA VAL A 9 14.26 13.87 -28.61
C VAL A 9 12.86 13.78 -29.22
N TYR A 10 11.85 14.21 -28.43
CA TYR A 10 10.54 14.46 -29.03
C TYR A 10 10.69 15.58 -30.04
N PRO A 11 10.23 15.40 -31.28
CA PRO A 11 10.20 16.50 -32.22
C PRO A 11 9.40 17.66 -31.61
N LEU A 12 9.97 18.86 -31.63
CA LEU A 12 9.27 20.04 -31.14
C LEU A 12 7.95 20.19 -31.91
N PRO A 13 6.81 20.25 -31.22
CA PRO A 13 5.52 20.38 -31.85
C PRO A 13 5.42 21.75 -32.58
N GLU A 14 4.67 21.81 -33.67
CA GLU A 14 4.42 23.04 -34.43
C GLU A 14 3.81 24.15 -33.55
N ASP A 15 2.93 23.78 -32.59
CA ASP A 15 2.44 24.67 -31.53
C ASP A 15 2.77 24.10 -30.12
N PRO A 16 3.71 24.73 -29.40
CA PRO A 16 4.05 24.32 -28.02
C PRO A 16 2.87 24.40 -27.02
N ARG A 17 1.88 25.26 -27.24
CA ARG A 17 0.71 25.42 -26.38
C ARG A 17 -0.26 24.26 -26.56
N GLU A 18 -0.53 23.86 -27.79
CA GLU A 18 -1.37 22.68 -28.07
C GLU A 18 -0.73 21.40 -27.53
N HIS A 19 0.57 21.24 -27.71
CA HIS A 19 1.30 20.11 -27.16
C HIS A 19 1.19 20.07 -25.63
N LYS A 20 1.46 21.17 -24.94
CA LYS A 20 1.32 21.28 -23.49
C LYS A 20 -0.11 20.91 -23.05
N ARG A 21 -1.12 21.38 -23.76
CA ARG A 21 -2.52 21.09 -23.46
C ARG A 21 -2.80 19.60 -23.57
N ALA A 22 -2.34 18.93 -24.62
CA ALA A 22 -2.50 17.49 -24.79
C ALA A 22 -1.84 16.69 -23.66
N LEU A 23 -0.65 17.10 -23.19
CA LEU A 23 0.00 16.49 -22.03
C LEU A 23 -0.85 16.65 -20.77
N TYR A 24 -1.38 17.86 -20.50
CA TYR A 24 -2.24 18.08 -19.33
C TYR A 24 -3.59 17.35 -19.42
N GLU A 25 -4.09 17.06 -20.61
CA GLU A 25 -5.28 16.20 -20.77
C GLU A 25 -5.03 14.77 -20.29
N GLN A 26 -3.80 14.24 -20.46
CA GLN A 26 -3.42 12.94 -19.90
C GLN A 26 -3.35 13.01 -18.35
N VAL A 27 -2.71 14.05 -17.80
CA VAL A 27 -2.65 14.28 -16.35
C VAL A 27 -4.06 14.38 -15.76
N ALA A 28 -4.95 15.15 -16.41
CA ALA A 28 -6.34 15.29 -15.96
C ALA A 28 -7.12 13.97 -16.02
N ARG A 29 -6.84 13.10 -16.98
CA ARG A 29 -7.44 11.76 -17.10
C ARG A 29 -7.04 10.89 -15.91
N VAL A 30 -5.75 10.87 -15.55
CA VAL A 30 -5.24 10.17 -14.38
C VAL A 30 -5.88 10.71 -13.10
N GLY A 31 -5.87 12.05 -12.90
CA GLY A 31 -6.51 12.69 -11.74
C GLY A 31 -7.99 12.34 -11.62
N LYS A 32 -8.74 12.36 -12.73
CA LYS A 32 -10.16 11.96 -12.76
C LYS A 32 -10.35 10.48 -12.41
N ALA A 33 -9.43 9.62 -12.83
CA ALA A 33 -9.49 8.20 -12.47
C ALA A 33 -9.25 7.98 -10.97
N CYS A 34 -8.42 8.78 -10.31
CA CYS A 34 -8.17 8.73 -8.86
C CYS A 34 -9.22 9.47 -8.01
N SER A 35 -10.12 10.26 -8.59
CA SER A 35 -11.05 11.15 -7.86
C SER A 35 -12.26 10.45 -7.22
N GLN A 36 -12.23 9.12 -7.00
CA GLN A 36 -13.34 8.36 -6.45
C GLN A 36 -12.85 7.29 -5.47
N LEU A 37 -13.48 7.25 -4.28
CA LEU A 37 -13.07 6.41 -3.16
C LEU A 37 -12.84 4.94 -3.55
N ALA A 38 -13.84 4.28 -4.13
CA ALA A 38 -13.73 2.86 -4.50
C ALA A 38 -12.57 2.57 -5.47
N ARG A 39 -12.18 3.53 -6.33
CA ARG A 39 -11.03 3.34 -7.22
C ARG A 39 -9.69 3.46 -6.48
N LEU A 40 -9.61 4.33 -5.48
CA LEU A 40 -8.42 4.41 -4.60
C LEU A 40 -8.26 3.13 -3.77
N GLU A 41 -9.36 2.60 -3.22
CA GLU A 41 -9.37 1.33 -2.49
C GLU A 41 -8.97 0.14 -3.40
N ILE A 42 -9.46 0.12 -4.65
CA ILE A 42 -9.02 -0.88 -5.64
C ILE A 42 -7.52 -0.78 -5.91
N LEU A 43 -7.01 0.44 -6.10
CA LEU A 43 -5.57 0.65 -6.35
C LEU A 43 -4.73 0.21 -5.14
N GLU A 44 -5.16 0.50 -3.91
CA GLU A 44 -4.49 0.05 -2.69
C GLU A 44 -4.43 -1.48 -2.61
N LEU A 45 -5.54 -2.17 -2.89
CA LEU A 45 -5.58 -3.63 -2.89
C LEU A 45 -4.71 -4.25 -3.99
N LEU A 46 -4.72 -3.65 -5.19
CA LEU A 46 -3.89 -4.10 -6.30
C LEU A 46 -2.40 -3.77 -6.11
N ALA A 47 -2.08 -2.80 -5.27
CA ALA A 47 -0.72 -2.50 -4.86
C ALA A 47 -0.10 -3.62 -4.00
N GLN A 48 -0.91 -4.44 -3.37
CA GLN A 48 -0.44 -5.58 -2.58
C GLN A 48 -0.16 -6.79 -3.46
N CYS A 49 -1.13 -7.20 -4.28
CA CYS A 49 -1.00 -8.32 -5.21
C CYS A 49 -2.07 -8.24 -6.32
N PRO A 50 -1.86 -8.94 -7.45
CA PRO A 50 -2.86 -9.02 -8.51
C PRO A 50 -4.14 -9.72 -8.04
N ARG A 51 -5.32 -9.22 -8.44
CA ARG A 51 -6.63 -9.74 -8.00
C ARG A 51 -7.64 -9.87 -9.14
N THR A 52 -8.61 -10.75 -8.96
CA THR A 52 -9.77 -10.86 -9.86
C THR A 52 -10.87 -9.88 -9.46
N VAL A 53 -11.89 -9.72 -10.32
CA VAL A 53 -13.06 -8.88 -10.01
C VAL A 53 -13.82 -9.46 -8.82
N GLU A 54 -13.95 -10.77 -8.77
CA GLU A 54 -14.64 -11.49 -7.69
C GLU A 54 -13.96 -11.21 -6.34
N THR A 55 -12.63 -11.38 -6.27
CA THR A 55 -11.86 -11.09 -5.04
C THR A 55 -12.02 -9.64 -4.60
N LEU A 56 -11.98 -8.68 -5.54
CA LEU A 56 -12.17 -7.26 -5.21
C LEU A 56 -13.60 -6.97 -4.74
N THR A 57 -14.61 -7.63 -5.31
CA THR A 57 -16.01 -7.54 -4.89
C THR A 57 -16.17 -7.98 -3.43
N ASP A 58 -15.57 -9.11 -3.07
CA ASP A 58 -15.63 -9.65 -1.72
C ASP A 58 -14.89 -8.78 -0.70
N LEU A 59 -13.71 -8.25 -1.06
CA LEU A 59 -12.92 -7.43 -0.16
C LEU A 59 -13.52 -6.04 0.08
N LEU A 60 -14.08 -5.43 -0.97
CA LEU A 60 -14.64 -4.07 -0.90
C LEU A 60 -16.11 -4.04 -0.48
N GLN A 61 -16.78 -5.18 -0.49
CA GLN A 61 -18.25 -5.28 -0.25
C GLN A 61 -19.05 -4.37 -1.21
N ILE A 62 -18.59 -4.28 -2.46
CA ILE A 62 -19.20 -3.53 -3.56
C ILE A 62 -19.64 -4.55 -4.61
N ASP A 63 -20.78 -4.33 -5.25
CA ASP A 63 -21.29 -5.28 -6.23
C ASP A 63 -20.38 -5.42 -7.48
N TYR A 64 -20.40 -6.59 -8.10
CA TYR A 64 -19.55 -6.96 -9.23
C TYR A 64 -19.61 -5.98 -10.41
N LYS A 65 -20.80 -5.42 -10.71
CA LYS A 65 -20.97 -4.49 -11.84
C LYS A 65 -20.22 -3.19 -11.57
N ASN A 66 -20.30 -2.68 -10.34
CA ASN A 66 -19.63 -1.46 -9.93
C ASN A 66 -18.10 -1.66 -9.89
N VAL A 67 -17.60 -2.74 -9.31
CA VAL A 67 -16.15 -3.06 -9.33
C VAL A 67 -15.66 -3.17 -10.78
N SER A 68 -16.39 -3.88 -11.65
CA SER A 68 -16.04 -4.00 -13.06
C SER A 68 -16.02 -2.65 -13.80
N ALA A 69 -16.97 -1.75 -13.48
CA ALA A 69 -17.01 -0.40 -14.05
C ALA A 69 -15.82 0.44 -13.57
N HIS A 70 -15.44 0.37 -12.29
CA HIS A 70 -14.29 1.06 -11.74
C HIS A 70 -12.98 0.57 -12.38
N LEU A 71 -12.79 -0.74 -12.49
CA LEU A 71 -11.64 -1.34 -13.16
C LEU A 71 -11.53 -0.93 -14.63
N LYS A 72 -12.66 -0.80 -15.35
CA LYS A 72 -12.67 -0.29 -16.72
C LYS A 72 -12.15 1.15 -16.80
N VAL A 73 -12.54 2.03 -15.88
CA VAL A 73 -12.05 3.41 -15.81
C VAL A 73 -10.54 3.43 -15.53
N LEU A 74 -10.08 2.65 -14.56
CA LEU A 74 -8.67 2.53 -14.20
C LEU A 74 -7.83 1.99 -15.37
N LEU A 75 -8.35 0.97 -16.08
CA LEU A 75 -7.71 0.40 -17.25
C LEU A 75 -7.60 1.41 -18.41
N GLN A 76 -8.67 2.18 -18.67
CA GLN A 76 -8.68 3.23 -19.69
C GLN A 76 -7.72 4.40 -19.37
N ALA A 77 -7.49 4.65 -18.08
CA ALA A 77 -6.52 5.63 -17.61
C ALA A 77 -5.07 5.10 -17.60
N GLY A 78 -4.88 3.80 -17.86
CA GLY A 78 -3.55 3.17 -17.83
C GLY A 78 -3.02 2.88 -16.42
N LEU A 79 -3.85 2.99 -15.37
CA LEU A 79 -3.43 2.80 -13.99
C LEU A 79 -3.37 1.32 -13.58
N VAL A 80 -4.10 0.47 -14.25
CA VAL A 80 -4.07 -0.97 -14.04
C VAL A 80 -3.86 -1.71 -15.35
N SER A 81 -3.26 -2.88 -15.26
CA SER A 81 -3.15 -3.87 -16.33
C SER A 81 -4.10 -5.03 -16.08
N VAL A 82 -4.37 -5.82 -17.12
CA VAL A 82 -5.21 -7.01 -17.02
C VAL A 82 -4.57 -8.15 -17.79
N ARG A 83 -4.55 -9.33 -17.17
CA ARG A 83 -4.11 -10.58 -17.83
C ARG A 83 -5.15 -11.67 -17.66
N ARG A 84 -5.11 -12.66 -18.54
CA ARG A 84 -5.93 -13.87 -18.39
C ARG A 84 -5.29 -14.79 -17.35
N PHE A 85 -6.10 -15.26 -16.41
CA PHE A 85 -5.71 -16.21 -15.36
C PHE A 85 -6.75 -17.35 -15.32
N GLY A 86 -6.47 -18.44 -16.02
CA GLY A 86 -7.43 -19.51 -16.24
C GLY A 86 -8.70 -18.98 -16.94
N ARG A 87 -9.85 -19.13 -16.29
CA ARG A 87 -11.16 -18.60 -16.75
C ARG A 87 -11.43 -17.15 -16.29
N PHE A 88 -10.60 -16.60 -15.40
CA PHE A 88 -10.76 -15.28 -14.80
C PHE A 88 -9.90 -14.23 -15.49
N ARG A 89 -10.18 -12.97 -15.21
CA ARG A 89 -9.33 -11.83 -15.52
C ARG A 89 -8.70 -11.34 -14.22
N GLN A 90 -7.39 -11.28 -14.18
CA GLN A 90 -6.63 -10.80 -13.07
C GLN A 90 -6.08 -9.41 -13.38
N TYR A 91 -6.33 -8.46 -12.49
CA TYR A 91 -5.87 -7.07 -12.57
C TYR A 91 -4.68 -6.86 -11.65
N ALA A 92 -3.78 -5.96 -12.06
CA ALA A 92 -2.61 -5.55 -11.29
C ALA A 92 -2.33 -4.07 -11.52
N ILE A 93 -1.58 -3.44 -10.64
CA ILE A 93 -0.99 -2.12 -10.89
C ILE A 93 -0.17 -2.20 -12.19
N SER A 94 -0.26 -1.16 -13.03
CA SER A 94 0.38 -1.17 -14.34
C SER A 94 1.89 -0.91 -14.29
N SER A 95 2.36 -0.12 -13.33
CA SER A 95 3.78 0.22 -13.17
C SER A 95 4.10 0.74 -11.77
N THR A 96 5.40 0.85 -11.44
CA THR A 96 5.89 1.41 -10.18
C THR A 96 5.52 2.90 -10.03
N GLU A 97 5.44 3.66 -11.11
CA GLU A 97 5.02 5.07 -11.08
C GLU A 97 3.56 5.22 -10.62
N VAL A 98 2.69 4.28 -11.01
CA VAL A 98 1.29 4.27 -10.53
C VAL A 98 1.24 3.95 -9.04
N LEU A 99 2.06 3.02 -8.57
CA LEU A 99 2.18 2.72 -7.15
C LEU A 99 2.65 3.95 -6.37
N HIS A 100 3.71 4.59 -6.84
CA HIS A 100 4.24 5.83 -6.25
C HIS A 100 3.18 6.95 -6.24
N LEU A 101 2.40 7.09 -7.31
CA LEU A 101 1.29 8.05 -7.37
C LEU A 101 0.28 7.82 -6.24
N VAL A 102 -0.11 6.57 -5.97
CA VAL A 102 -1.07 6.24 -4.89
C VAL A 102 -0.50 6.61 -3.53
N VAL A 103 0.76 6.26 -3.26
CA VAL A 103 1.46 6.61 -2.01
C VAL A 103 1.52 8.13 -1.82
N VAL A 104 1.95 8.88 -2.85
CA VAL A 104 2.05 10.35 -2.79
C VAL A 104 0.68 11.01 -2.60
N LEU A 105 -0.38 10.48 -3.23
CA LEU A 105 -1.74 10.98 -3.01
C LEU A 105 -2.17 10.82 -1.54
N GLN A 106 -1.90 9.68 -0.94
CA GLN A 106 -2.19 9.41 0.48
C GLN A 106 -1.39 10.36 1.38
N GLN A 107 -0.09 10.49 1.17
CA GLN A 107 0.77 11.40 1.92
C GLN A 107 0.29 12.86 1.81
N THR A 108 -0.03 13.30 0.59
CA THR A 108 -0.53 14.66 0.34
C THR A 108 -1.85 14.92 1.07
N ALA A 109 -2.79 13.95 1.04
CA ALA A 109 -4.06 14.08 1.72
C ALA A 109 -3.87 14.26 3.25
N ARG A 110 -2.95 13.52 3.87
CA ARG A 110 -2.62 13.68 5.29
C ARG A 110 -2.08 15.06 5.63
N VAL A 111 -1.14 15.57 4.83
CA VAL A 111 -0.57 16.90 5.04
C VAL A 111 -1.63 18.01 4.90
N THR A 112 -2.51 17.88 3.91
CA THR A 112 -3.59 18.87 3.69
C THR A 112 -4.67 18.81 4.75
N GLU A 113 -4.97 17.65 5.31
CA GLU A 113 -5.90 17.50 6.44
C GLU A 113 -5.38 18.20 7.69
N VAL A 114 -4.12 18.00 8.05
CA VAL A 114 -3.46 18.67 9.18
C VAL A 114 -3.49 20.19 8.98
N ALA A 115 -3.14 20.69 7.79
CA ALA A 115 -3.16 22.12 7.48
C ALA A 115 -4.58 22.71 7.55
N ALA A 116 -5.60 21.99 7.11
CA ALA A 116 -6.99 22.44 7.18
C ALA A 116 -7.50 22.51 8.63
N ALA A 117 -7.15 21.53 9.46
CA ALA A 117 -7.48 21.53 10.89
C ALA A 117 -6.83 22.72 11.63
N SER A 118 -5.56 23.02 11.33
CA SER A 118 -4.84 24.16 11.92
C SER A 118 -5.46 25.50 11.52
N ASN A 119 -5.90 25.67 10.28
CA ASN A 119 -6.53 26.89 9.78
C ASN A 119 -7.94 27.11 10.34
N ALA A 120 -8.69 26.04 10.63
CA ALA A 120 -10.08 26.14 11.12
C ALA A 120 -10.18 26.57 12.58
N GLN A 121 -9.12 26.45 13.36
CA GLN A 121 -9.15 26.66 14.81
C GLN A 121 -8.45 27.95 15.30
N GLY A 122 -7.90 28.78 14.42
CA GLY A 122 -7.46 30.19 14.69
C GLY A 122 -6.69 30.41 16.00
N GLY A 123 -5.85 29.48 16.44
CA GLY A 123 -5.13 29.61 17.71
C GLY A 123 -3.90 28.66 17.69
N GLU A 124 -2.91 29.04 18.50
CA GLU A 124 -1.72 28.23 18.77
C GLU A 124 -2.16 26.82 19.14
N HIS A 125 -2.23 25.95 18.16
CA HIS A 125 -2.37 24.53 18.39
C HIS A 125 -0.98 23.91 18.36
N GLU A 126 -0.62 23.38 19.53
CA GLU A 126 0.22 22.20 19.55
C GLU A 126 -0.20 21.35 18.35
N GLU A 127 0.78 20.99 17.50
CA GLU A 127 0.59 19.96 16.47
C GLU A 127 -0.31 18.89 17.10
N PRO A 128 -1.38 18.40 16.41
CA PRO A 128 -2.08 17.27 16.96
C PRO A 128 -0.97 16.27 17.23
N GLN A 129 -0.61 16.18 18.52
CA GLN A 129 0.36 15.21 18.96
C GLN A 129 -0.17 13.93 18.32
N ALA A 130 0.49 13.53 17.21
CA ALA A 130 0.44 12.15 16.82
C ALA A 130 0.67 11.51 18.16
N ARG A 131 -0.41 10.98 18.78
CA ARG A 131 -0.25 10.19 20.00
C ARG A 131 1.00 9.43 19.72
N GLU A 132 2.01 9.64 20.56
CA GLU A 132 3.18 8.79 20.62
C GLU A 132 2.64 7.39 20.92
N ASP A 133 1.96 6.82 19.94
CA ASP A 133 1.89 5.40 19.81
C ASP A 133 3.36 5.04 19.73
N ALA A 134 3.86 4.37 20.76
CA ALA A 134 5.24 3.92 20.89
C ALA A 134 5.56 2.98 19.70
N GLY A 135 5.53 3.55 18.49
CA GLY A 135 5.78 2.88 17.23
C GLY A 135 7.27 2.90 16.98
N VAL A 136 7.84 1.76 16.75
CA VAL A 136 9.18 1.63 16.18
C VAL A 136 9.06 2.06 14.71
N ASP A 137 9.99 2.89 14.24
CA ASP A 137 10.11 3.15 12.80
C ASP A 137 10.53 1.87 12.07
N LEU A 138 10.18 1.80 10.81
CA LEU A 138 10.38 0.58 10.02
C LEU A 138 11.86 0.15 9.94
N GLU A 139 12.79 1.10 9.78
CA GLU A 139 14.22 0.75 9.70
C GLU A 139 14.76 0.16 11.00
N SER A 140 14.37 0.72 12.13
CA SER A 140 14.75 0.19 13.46
C SER A 140 14.13 -1.19 13.69
N ALA A 141 12.86 -1.39 13.30
CA ALA A 141 12.20 -2.68 13.41
C ALA A 141 12.91 -3.76 12.57
N LEU A 142 13.32 -3.44 11.35
CA LEU A 142 14.05 -4.37 10.47
C LEU A 142 15.42 -4.73 11.06
N LYS A 143 16.16 -3.76 11.60
CA LYS A 143 17.45 -4.03 12.26
C LYS A 143 17.31 -4.94 13.46
N LEU A 144 16.30 -4.71 14.30
CA LEU A 144 16.01 -5.56 15.46
C LEU A 144 15.54 -6.95 15.04
N ALA A 145 14.76 -7.07 13.97
CA ALA A 145 14.33 -8.35 13.43
C ALA A 145 15.51 -9.16 12.86
N ASP A 146 16.44 -8.51 12.15
CA ASP A 146 17.64 -9.13 11.63
C ASP A 146 18.58 -9.62 12.75
N ALA A 147 18.69 -8.84 13.84
CA ALA A 147 19.42 -9.24 15.05
C ALA A 147 18.74 -10.36 15.84
N GLY A 148 17.46 -10.66 15.55
CA GLY A 148 16.65 -11.63 16.27
C GLY A 148 16.10 -11.15 17.61
N ASP A 149 16.16 -9.84 17.88
CA ASP A 149 15.68 -9.21 19.11
C ASP A 149 14.18 -8.83 19.03
N LEU A 150 13.60 -8.82 17.83
CA LEU A 150 12.21 -8.50 17.57
C LEU A 150 11.60 -9.53 16.61
N VAL A 151 10.34 -9.89 16.87
CA VAL A 151 9.51 -10.66 15.94
C VAL A 151 8.72 -9.68 15.08
N LEU A 152 9.09 -9.56 13.81
CA LEU A 152 8.36 -8.76 12.84
C LEU A 152 7.17 -9.56 12.30
N ILE A 153 5.98 -9.00 12.35
CA ILE A 153 4.73 -9.68 12.02
C ILE A 153 4.02 -8.97 10.88
N ASP A 154 3.70 -9.71 9.82
CA ASP A 154 2.81 -9.27 8.75
C ASP A 154 1.38 -9.75 9.04
N VAL A 155 0.47 -8.81 9.31
CA VAL A 155 -0.93 -9.13 9.64
C VAL A 155 -1.87 -9.09 8.43
N ARG A 156 -1.33 -8.95 7.22
CA ARG A 156 -2.09 -9.02 5.99
C ARG A 156 -2.56 -10.44 5.68
N PRO A 157 -3.57 -10.61 4.81
CA PRO A 157 -3.93 -11.91 4.28
C PRO A 157 -2.73 -12.67 3.70
N ARG A 158 -2.72 -13.99 3.84
CA ARG A 158 -1.61 -14.85 3.40
C ARG A 158 -1.22 -14.63 1.93
N GLU A 159 -2.18 -14.40 1.05
CA GLU A 159 -1.95 -14.14 -0.37
C GLU A 159 -1.12 -12.88 -0.62
N GLU A 160 -1.31 -11.83 0.21
CA GLU A 160 -0.55 -10.59 0.12
C GLU A 160 0.88 -10.77 0.64
N PHE A 161 1.04 -11.55 1.70
CA PHE A 161 2.34 -11.95 2.24
C PHE A 161 3.16 -12.73 1.18
N ASP A 162 2.57 -13.76 0.59
CA ASP A 162 3.23 -14.61 -0.41
C ASP A 162 3.65 -13.81 -1.66
N ALA A 163 2.88 -12.78 -2.03
CA ALA A 163 3.19 -11.91 -3.16
C ALA A 163 4.35 -10.93 -2.89
N GLY A 164 4.69 -10.71 -1.64
CA GLY A 164 5.82 -9.90 -1.19
C GLY A 164 5.63 -9.35 0.20
N HIS A 165 6.61 -9.60 1.07
CA HIS A 165 6.63 -9.19 2.48
C HIS A 165 8.00 -8.62 2.85
N LEU A 166 8.06 -7.91 3.97
CA LEU A 166 9.30 -7.34 4.48
C LEU A 166 10.26 -8.44 4.93
N PRO A 167 11.58 -8.25 4.81
CA PRO A 167 12.57 -9.24 5.22
C PRO A 167 12.39 -9.69 6.66
N ASN A 168 12.58 -10.98 6.90
CA ASN A 168 12.44 -11.61 8.23
C ASN A 168 11.02 -11.56 8.83
N ALA A 169 10.00 -11.11 8.10
CA ALA A 169 8.64 -11.03 8.63
C ALA A 169 7.98 -12.42 8.72
N LYS A 170 7.19 -12.61 9.77
CA LYS A 170 6.33 -13.79 9.94
C LYS A 170 4.90 -13.48 9.53
N SER A 171 4.33 -14.31 8.66
CA SER A 171 2.91 -14.21 8.32
C SER A 171 2.05 -14.59 9.51
N MET A 172 1.24 -13.66 9.98
CA MET A 172 0.23 -13.87 11.02
C MET A 172 -1.03 -13.06 10.67
N PRO A 173 -1.82 -13.52 9.68
CA PRO A 173 -3.06 -12.85 9.29
C PRO A 173 -3.95 -12.56 10.49
N LEU A 174 -4.65 -11.41 10.46
CA LEU A 174 -5.45 -10.92 11.58
C LEU A 174 -6.40 -11.99 12.15
N GLU A 175 -7.03 -12.78 11.28
CA GLU A 175 -7.95 -13.86 11.63
C GLU A 175 -7.26 -15.09 12.27
N CYS A 176 -5.94 -15.15 12.23
CA CYS A 176 -5.16 -16.26 12.77
C CYS A 176 -4.43 -15.90 14.08
N ILE A 177 -4.46 -14.64 14.51
CA ILE A 177 -3.66 -14.16 15.66
C ILE A 177 -3.92 -14.97 16.90
N GLU A 178 -5.17 -15.15 17.32
CA GLU A 178 -5.53 -15.88 18.54
C GLU A 178 -4.95 -17.30 18.59
N ARG A 179 -4.96 -17.97 17.45
CA ARG A 179 -4.42 -19.32 17.32
C ARG A 179 -2.90 -19.37 17.33
N MET A 180 -2.24 -18.36 16.74
CA MET A 180 -0.80 -18.35 16.53
C MET A 180 -0.05 -17.62 17.67
N LEU A 181 -0.74 -16.81 18.47
CA LEU A 181 -0.15 -16.04 19.56
C LEU A 181 0.62 -16.89 20.57
N PRO A 182 0.14 -18.08 20.99
CA PRO A 182 0.87 -18.94 21.92
C PRO A 182 2.22 -19.44 21.41
N ASP A 183 2.41 -19.50 20.09
CA ASP A 183 3.64 -19.97 19.46
C ASP A 183 4.73 -18.87 19.36
N LEU A 184 4.37 -17.62 19.69
CA LEU A 184 5.34 -16.53 19.73
C LEU A 184 6.17 -16.55 21.02
N PRO A 185 7.50 -16.29 20.93
CA PRO A 185 8.34 -16.14 22.11
C PRO A 185 7.77 -15.11 23.09
N ALA A 186 7.69 -15.45 24.36
CA ALA A 186 7.14 -14.57 25.38
C ALA A 186 8.14 -13.47 25.80
N ASP A 187 9.41 -13.70 25.58
CA ASP A 187 10.55 -12.87 25.96
C ASP A 187 11.02 -11.88 24.88
N LYS A 188 10.41 -11.93 23.67
CA LYS A 188 10.77 -11.05 22.57
C LYS A 188 9.73 -9.97 22.33
N LEU A 189 10.23 -8.81 21.93
CA LEU A 189 9.37 -7.75 21.41
C LEU A 189 8.68 -8.22 20.11
N CYS A 190 7.44 -7.81 19.93
CA CYS A 190 6.68 -8.05 18.71
C CYS A 190 6.30 -6.71 18.08
N ALA A 191 6.48 -6.58 16.79
CA ALA A 191 6.01 -5.44 16.03
C ALA A 191 5.26 -5.91 14.79
N ALA A 192 4.16 -5.25 14.47
CA ALA A 192 3.35 -5.58 13.30
C ALA A 192 3.25 -4.43 12.31
N TYR A 193 3.23 -4.79 11.06
CA TYR A 193 2.91 -3.90 9.95
C TYR A 193 1.75 -4.46 9.11
N CYS A 194 1.21 -3.61 8.22
CA CYS A 194 0.17 -4.02 7.28
C CYS A 194 0.43 -3.47 5.86
N ARG A 195 -0.62 -3.09 5.13
CA ARG A 195 -0.48 -2.63 3.73
C ARG A 195 0.27 -1.31 3.60
N GLY A 196 0.06 -0.39 4.55
CA GLY A 196 0.64 0.95 4.55
C GLY A 196 -0.09 1.86 5.53
N SER A 197 0.23 3.14 5.47
CA SER A 197 -0.20 4.16 6.44
C SER A 197 -1.73 4.36 6.57
N TYR A 198 -2.52 3.90 5.62
CA TYR A 198 -4.00 3.99 5.63
C TYR A 198 -4.67 2.67 6.03
N CYS A 199 -3.90 1.65 6.38
CA CYS A 199 -4.40 0.34 6.80
C CYS A 199 -4.45 0.24 8.32
N PHE A 200 -5.55 -0.27 8.87
CA PHE A 200 -5.78 -0.42 10.31
C PHE A 200 -5.65 -1.86 10.81
N LEU A 201 -5.14 -2.79 10.00
CA LEU A 201 -5.01 -4.19 10.42
C LEU A 201 -4.02 -4.35 11.57
N ALA A 202 -2.89 -3.63 11.56
CA ALA A 202 -1.88 -3.70 12.62
C ALA A 202 -2.41 -3.16 13.95
N GLN A 203 -3.20 -2.07 13.94
CA GLN A 203 -3.85 -1.53 15.14
C GLN A 203 -4.90 -2.50 15.70
N ARG A 204 -5.64 -3.18 14.82
CA ARG A 204 -6.59 -4.23 15.24
C ARG A 204 -5.86 -5.42 15.84
N ALA A 205 -4.73 -5.82 15.26
CA ALA A 205 -3.87 -6.87 15.79
C ALA A 205 -3.35 -6.51 17.19
N ALA A 206 -2.91 -5.27 17.42
CA ALA A 206 -2.44 -4.81 18.72
C ALA A 206 -3.54 -4.89 19.79
N ARG A 207 -4.81 -4.62 19.45
CA ARG A 207 -5.93 -4.80 20.38
C ARG A 207 -6.12 -6.27 20.76
N VAL A 208 -6.06 -7.19 19.79
CA VAL A 208 -6.15 -8.63 20.08
C VAL A 208 -4.99 -9.06 20.98
N PHE A 209 -3.75 -8.64 20.71
CA PHE A 209 -2.61 -8.93 21.56
C PHE A 209 -2.83 -8.47 23.02
N ALA A 210 -3.36 -7.24 23.19
CA ALA A 210 -3.65 -6.68 24.50
C ALA A 210 -4.70 -7.50 25.28
N GLU A 211 -5.72 -8.06 24.61
CA GLU A 211 -6.71 -8.96 25.23
C GLU A 211 -6.07 -10.22 25.81
N TYR A 212 -4.93 -10.66 25.26
CA TYR A 212 -4.12 -11.78 25.74
C TYR A 212 -2.96 -11.36 26.66
N GLY A 213 -2.95 -10.10 27.11
CA GLY A 213 -1.93 -9.56 28.02
C GLY A 213 -0.54 -9.40 27.37
N ARG A 214 -0.48 -9.30 26.05
CA ARG A 214 0.77 -9.10 25.29
C ARG A 214 0.79 -7.74 24.62
N GLU A 215 1.97 -7.15 24.52
CA GLU A 215 2.20 -5.92 23.78
C GLU A 215 2.56 -6.22 22.31
N LEU A 216 2.04 -5.41 21.40
CA LEU A 216 2.38 -5.41 19.97
C LEU A 216 2.62 -3.98 19.53
N LEU A 217 3.85 -3.67 19.14
CA LEU A 217 4.19 -2.40 18.55
C LEU A 217 3.60 -2.29 17.14
N VAL A 218 3.09 -1.12 16.78
CA VAL A 218 2.49 -0.90 15.46
C VAL A 218 3.45 -0.09 14.60
N ILE A 219 3.85 -0.65 13.46
CA ILE A 219 4.62 0.05 12.44
C ILE A 219 3.61 0.68 11.48
N ARG A 220 3.72 2.00 11.25
CA ARG A 220 2.78 2.74 10.38
C ARG A 220 3.03 2.48 8.91
N GLU A 221 4.29 2.37 8.53
CA GLU A 221 4.72 2.05 7.18
C GLU A 221 4.42 0.58 6.87
N GLY A 222 4.18 0.29 5.61
CA GLY A 222 3.90 -1.07 5.18
C GLY A 222 4.48 -1.36 3.81
N VAL A 223 4.05 -2.48 3.23
CA VAL A 223 4.59 -2.95 1.94
C VAL A 223 4.35 -1.95 0.81
N MET A 224 3.25 -1.21 0.84
CA MET A 224 2.96 -0.23 -0.20
C MET A 224 3.92 0.97 -0.14
N ASP A 225 4.24 1.45 1.07
CA ASP A 225 5.21 2.53 1.27
C ASP A 225 6.59 2.07 0.81
N TRP A 226 7.00 0.86 1.18
CA TRP A 226 8.26 0.23 0.77
C TRP A 226 8.39 0.10 -0.75
N ARG A 227 7.35 -0.36 -1.42
CA ARG A 227 7.28 -0.43 -2.89
C ARG A 227 7.29 0.95 -3.54
N GLY A 228 6.56 1.89 -2.95
CA GLY A 228 6.53 3.28 -3.41
C GLY A 228 7.90 3.95 -3.39
N ASP A 229 8.77 3.56 -2.47
CA ASP A 229 10.17 4.01 -2.39
C ASP A 229 11.11 3.30 -3.37
N GLY A 230 10.58 2.44 -4.24
CA GLY A 230 11.39 1.69 -5.21
C GLY A 230 12.14 0.50 -4.63
N ARG A 231 11.76 0.03 -3.44
CA ARG A 231 12.41 -1.08 -2.72
C ARG A 231 11.72 -2.44 -2.94
N ASP A 232 10.94 -2.60 -4.01
CA ASP A 232 10.21 -3.85 -4.31
C ASP A 232 11.14 -5.07 -4.46
N GLU A 233 12.36 -4.86 -4.95
CA GLU A 233 13.37 -5.91 -5.12
C GLU A 233 13.87 -6.50 -3.79
N LEU A 234 13.71 -5.78 -2.68
CA LEU A 234 14.11 -6.21 -1.35
C LEU A 234 13.00 -6.97 -0.60
N LEU A 235 11.81 -7.09 -1.19
CA LEU A 235 10.73 -7.88 -0.62
C LEU A 235 11.02 -9.38 -0.83
N GLU A 236 10.85 -10.14 0.23
CA GLU A 236 10.83 -11.60 0.16
C GLU A 236 9.50 -12.08 -0.44
N LYS A 237 9.54 -13.18 -1.18
CA LYS A 237 8.37 -13.79 -1.82
C LYS A 237 8.35 -15.28 -1.54
N GLU A 238 7.17 -15.80 -1.23
CA GLU A 238 7.01 -17.25 -1.11
C GLU A 238 6.79 -17.88 -2.48
N GLU A 239 7.43 -19.00 -2.71
CA GLU A 239 7.19 -19.78 -3.93
C GLU A 239 5.74 -20.28 -3.92
N GLN A 240 4.94 -19.86 -4.89
CA GLN A 240 3.61 -20.44 -5.06
C GLN A 240 3.77 -21.88 -5.58
N PRO A 241 3.18 -22.87 -4.90
CA PRO A 241 3.16 -24.22 -5.43
C PRO A 241 2.47 -24.21 -6.80
N ALA A 242 3.12 -24.86 -7.78
CA ALA A 242 2.72 -24.92 -9.18
C ALA A 242 1.33 -25.57 -9.40
#